data_b7bd80bd93a35580d7dac338c98167e5
#
_entry.id   b7bd80bd93a35580d7dac338c98167e5
#
_cell.length_a   1.000
_cell.length_b   1.000
_cell.length_c   1.000
_cell.angle_alpha   90.00
_cell.angle_beta   90.00
_cell.angle_gamma   90.00
#
_symmetry.space_group_name_H-M   'P 1'
#
loop_
_entity.id
_entity.type
_entity.pdbx_description
1 polymer ?
#
loop_
_entity_poly.entity_id
_entity_poly.type
_entity_poly.pdbx_seq_one_letter_code
_entity_poly.pdbx_strand_id
1 'polypeptide(L)'
;MQTSAGSSPSANPVPTITPVPTPTPITTTTIKKRGLLGRMLHPFSSSEVLPKYDNRKLRGLVLNLQVSPQPVRLSEVRQLEVKVTVTNLGGHMVPLDFPTDQRIEVQLLNSTEVVLTKWSENHAFKDTPGSVLINPGEHLEYKEMIATRDLAPGRVFTAEVFFPKYPELRIRQKFMTEP
;
A
#
# COMPACT_ATOMS: atom_id res chain seq x y z
N MET A 1 3.48 -50.00 -57.51
CA MET A 1 4.53 -49.20 -56.84
C MET A 1 4.01 -47.79 -56.67
N GLN A 2 3.53 -47.46 -55.49
CA GLN A 2 3.18 -46.07 -55.14
C GLN A 2 3.60 -45.88 -53.67
N THR A 3 4.56 -45.03 -53.46
CA THR A 3 5.11 -44.65 -52.13
C THR A 3 4.24 -43.55 -51.53
N SER A 4 3.68 -43.87 -50.35
CA SER A 4 2.89 -42.93 -49.55
C SER A 4 3.82 -42.05 -48.72
N ALA A 5 3.76 -40.72 -48.92
CA ALA A 5 4.47 -39.75 -48.11
C ALA A 5 3.67 -39.46 -46.83
N GLY A 6 4.31 -39.73 -45.67
CA GLY A 6 3.75 -39.40 -44.36
C GLY A 6 3.89 -37.89 -44.03
N SER A 7 2.77 -37.27 -43.68
CA SER A 7 2.71 -35.92 -43.18
C SER A 7 3.03 -35.90 -41.67
N SER A 8 4.08 -35.19 -41.28
CA SER A 8 4.41 -34.93 -39.87
C SER A 8 3.43 -33.87 -39.28
N PRO A 9 2.95 -34.04 -38.05
CA PRO A 9 2.13 -33.04 -37.38
C PRO A 9 3.00 -31.86 -36.90
N SER A 10 2.55 -30.67 -37.29
CA SER A 10 3.10 -29.38 -36.83
C SER A 10 2.88 -29.22 -35.35
N ALA A 11 3.95 -29.09 -34.57
CA ALA A 11 3.91 -28.78 -33.17
C ALA A 11 3.56 -27.29 -32.98
N ASN A 12 2.45 -27.02 -32.29
CA ASN A 12 2.07 -25.69 -31.84
C ASN A 12 3.10 -25.18 -30.82
N PRO A 13 3.54 -23.90 -30.89
CA PRO A 13 4.43 -23.34 -29.91
C PRO A 13 3.67 -23.18 -28.57
N VAL A 14 4.27 -23.72 -27.51
CA VAL A 14 3.82 -23.55 -26.13
C VAL A 14 4.01 -22.06 -25.76
N PRO A 15 3.00 -21.37 -25.19
CA PRO A 15 3.16 -20.00 -24.75
C PRO A 15 4.19 -19.93 -23.61
N THR A 16 5.26 -19.21 -23.84
CA THR A 16 6.27 -18.89 -22.83
C THR A 16 5.64 -17.93 -21.82
N ILE A 17 5.38 -18.42 -20.62
CA ILE A 17 4.90 -17.60 -19.50
C ILE A 17 6.07 -16.77 -19.01
N THR A 18 6.06 -15.47 -19.31
CA THR A 18 7.01 -14.52 -18.74
C THR A 18 6.72 -14.42 -17.22
N PRO A 19 7.70 -14.66 -16.33
CA PRO A 19 7.47 -14.52 -14.90
C PRO A 19 7.14 -13.05 -14.57
N VAL A 20 6.00 -12.85 -13.92
CA VAL A 20 5.63 -11.56 -13.33
C VAL A 20 6.69 -11.22 -12.28
N PRO A 21 7.27 -10.01 -12.30
CA PRO A 21 8.26 -9.63 -11.31
C PRO A 21 7.64 -9.63 -9.92
N THR A 22 8.19 -10.46 -9.05
CA THR A 22 7.91 -10.45 -7.60
C THR A 22 8.25 -9.06 -7.08
N PRO A 23 7.37 -8.39 -6.30
CA PRO A 23 7.70 -7.11 -5.70
C PRO A 23 8.92 -7.30 -4.79
N THR A 24 10.02 -6.71 -5.18
CA THR A 24 11.25 -6.69 -4.39
C THR A 24 11.01 -5.77 -3.20
N PRO A 25 11.27 -6.20 -1.94
CA PRO A 25 11.24 -5.30 -0.81
C PRO A 25 12.32 -4.23 -1.02
N ILE A 26 11.89 -2.97 -1.06
CA ILE A 26 12.78 -1.84 -1.27
C ILE A 26 13.66 -1.69 -0.04
N THR A 27 14.94 -1.67 -0.30
CA THR A 27 16.06 -1.66 0.64
C THR A 27 15.97 -0.55 1.68
N THR A 28 16.22 -0.93 2.91
CA THR A 28 16.45 -0.10 4.10
C THR A 28 17.42 1.06 3.82
N THR A 29 16.91 2.29 3.88
CA THR A 29 17.78 3.47 3.91
C THR A 29 18.08 3.84 5.36
N THR A 30 19.28 3.55 5.79
CA THR A 30 19.82 3.92 7.11
C THR A 30 19.88 5.44 7.24
N ILE A 31 19.07 6.02 8.12
CA ILE A 31 19.09 7.45 8.41
C ILE A 31 20.36 7.79 9.22
N LYS A 32 21.32 8.44 8.57
CA LYS A 32 22.45 9.09 9.25
C LYS A 32 21.92 10.15 10.22
N LYS A 33 22.26 10.02 11.52
CA LYS A 33 22.03 11.04 12.54
C LYS A 33 22.60 12.39 12.07
N ARG A 34 21.74 13.31 11.69
CA ARG A 34 22.12 14.71 11.50
C ARG A 34 21.94 15.47 12.81
N GLY A 35 22.94 16.26 13.15
CA GLY A 35 23.09 16.96 14.40
C GLY A 35 22.00 17.98 14.72
N LEU A 36 22.01 18.38 15.97
CA LEU A 36 21.03 19.12 16.78
C LEU A 36 20.73 20.59 16.34
N LEU A 37 21.08 21.05 15.16
CA LEU A 37 21.03 22.48 14.79
C LEU A 37 19.97 22.88 13.75
N GLY A 38 19.00 22.01 13.43
CA GLY A 38 17.94 22.30 12.46
C GLY A 38 16.58 22.65 13.05
N ARG A 39 16.46 23.03 14.31
CA ARG A 39 15.19 23.13 15.05
C ARG A 39 14.61 24.57 15.16
N MET A 40 14.88 25.44 14.20
CA MET A 40 14.22 26.73 14.16
C MET A 40 13.69 27.00 12.75
N LEU A 41 12.39 27.37 12.71
CA LEU A 41 11.59 27.87 11.58
C LEU A 41 10.75 26.83 10.82
N HIS A 42 9.64 26.35 11.48
CA HIS A 42 8.35 26.15 10.81
C HIS A 42 7.22 26.12 11.84
N PRO A 43 6.51 27.27 12.10
CA PRO A 43 5.43 27.33 13.09
C PRO A 43 4.06 26.84 12.59
N PHE A 44 3.96 26.22 11.42
CA PHE A 44 2.72 25.67 10.87
C PHE A 44 2.88 24.20 10.47
N SER A 45 3.38 23.42 11.38
CA SER A 45 3.19 21.97 11.29
C SER A 45 1.86 21.67 11.98
N SER A 46 0.81 21.43 11.19
CA SER A 46 -0.41 20.81 11.71
C SER A 46 0.02 19.55 12.44
N SER A 47 -0.24 19.52 13.74
CA SER A 47 0.01 18.34 14.59
C SER A 47 -0.87 17.21 14.04
N GLU A 48 -0.33 16.39 13.15
CA GLU A 48 -0.96 15.11 12.83
C GLU A 48 -1.07 14.35 14.14
N VAL A 49 -2.30 14.22 14.62
CA VAL A 49 -2.60 13.40 15.80
C VAL A 49 -2.27 11.96 15.39
N LEU A 50 -1.08 11.50 15.77
CA LEU A 50 -0.66 10.12 15.53
C LEU A 50 -1.66 9.17 16.19
N PRO A 51 -2.18 8.19 15.46
CA PRO A 51 -3.13 7.24 16.01
C PRO A 51 -2.50 6.50 17.18
N LYS A 52 -3.21 6.50 18.32
CA LYS A 52 -2.75 5.82 19.55
C LYS A 52 -3.15 4.35 19.46
N TYR A 53 -2.17 3.46 19.29
CA TYR A 53 -2.41 2.02 19.29
C TYR A 53 -2.46 1.48 20.70
N ASP A 54 -3.54 0.75 21.02
CA ASP A 54 -3.74 0.15 22.35
C ASP A 54 -3.11 -1.26 22.47
N ASN A 55 -2.74 -1.85 21.35
CA ASN A 55 -2.10 -3.17 21.34
C ASN A 55 -0.63 -3.08 21.78
N ARG A 56 -0.31 -3.75 22.89
CA ARG A 56 1.04 -3.75 23.48
C ARG A 56 2.13 -4.27 22.53
N LYS A 57 1.81 -5.24 21.66
CA LYS A 57 2.76 -5.81 20.69
C LYS A 57 3.14 -4.83 19.59
N LEU A 58 2.23 -3.90 19.26
CA LEU A 58 2.42 -2.93 18.18
C LEU A 58 2.78 -1.53 18.71
N ARG A 59 3.07 -1.44 20.00
CA ARG A 59 3.41 -0.18 20.66
C ARG A 59 4.69 0.40 20.07
N GLY A 60 4.64 1.63 19.63
CA GLY A 60 5.74 2.34 18.98
C GLY A 60 5.68 2.35 17.45
N LEU A 61 4.78 1.57 16.81
CA LEU A 61 4.53 1.71 15.38
C LEU A 61 3.70 2.96 15.10
N VAL A 62 4.15 3.73 14.12
CA VAL A 62 3.52 4.96 13.64
C VAL A 62 3.26 4.82 12.15
N LEU A 63 2.05 5.19 11.73
CA LEU A 63 1.66 5.20 10.32
C LEU A 63 1.71 6.63 9.76
N ASN A 64 2.14 6.75 8.52
CA ASN A 64 1.97 7.94 7.69
C ASN A 64 1.31 7.52 6.38
N LEU A 65 0.32 8.29 5.90
CA LEU A 65 -0.41 8.03 4.67
C LEU A 65 -0.25 9.20 3.70
N GLN A 66 -0.01 8.88 2.46
CA GLN A 66 0.02 9.82 1.35
C GLN A 66 -0.88 9.33 0.22
N VAL A 67 -1.70 10.24 -0.31
CA VAL A 67 -2.55 10.00 -1.49
C VAL A 67 -2.09 10.94 -2.59
N SER A 68 -1.86 10.43 -3.79
CA SER A 68 -1.30 11.20 -4.90
C SER A 68 -1.99 10.84 -6.22
N PRO A 69 -2.20 11.81 -7.13
CA PRO A 69 -1.91 13.23 -6.99
C PRO A 69 -2.90 13.97 -6.09
N GLN A 70 -2.54 15.16 -5.63
CA GLN A 70 -3.47 16.10 -4.98
C GLN A 70 -3.26 17.50 -5.58
N PRO A 71 -4.33 18.18 -6.03
CA PRO A 71 -5.73 17.73 -6.04
C PRO A 71 -5.98 16.57 -7.01
N VAL A 72 -7.06 15.82 -6.77
CA VAL A 72 -7.44 14.67 -7.61
C VAL A 72 -8.36 15.14 -8.73
N ARG A 73 -7.83 15.35 -9.93
CA ARG A 73 -8.61 15.73 -11.12
C ARG A 73 -9.12 14.47 -11.81
N LEU A 74 -10.42 14.20 -11.72
CA LEU A 74 -11.01 12.98 -12.25
C LEU A 74 -10.99 12.89 -13.78
N SER A 75 -10.86 14.03 -14.49
CA SER A 75 -10.64 14.08 -15.93
C SER A 75 -9.27 13.50 -16.34
N GLU A 76 -8.26 13.59 -15.46
CA GLU A 76 -6.88 13.20 -15.73
C GLU A 76 -6.46 11.91 -15.03
N VAL A 77 -7.04 11.64 -13.85
CA VAL A 77 -6.58 10.59 -12.93
C VAL A 77 -7.57 9.43 -12.91
N ARG A 78 -7.15 8.26 -13.38
CA ARG A 78 -7.94 7.02 -13.36
C ARG A 78 -7.64 6.14 -12.15
N GLN A 79 -6.49 6.34 -11.54
CA GLN A 79 -6.04 5.62 -10.35
C GLN A 79 -5.30 6.59 -9.42
N LEU A 80 -5.50 6.42 -8.13
CA LEU A 80 -4.72 7.11 -7.08
C LEU A 80 -3.60 6.21 -6.61
N GLU A 81 -2.43 6.77 -6.44
CA GLU A 81 -1.38 6.15 -5.67
C GLU A 81 -1.65 6.40 -4.18
N VAL A 82 -1.72 5.32 -3.44
CA VAL A 82 -1.86 5.33 -1.98
C VAL A 82 -0.61 4.72 -1.39
N LYS A 83 0.15 5.53 -0.66
CA LYS A 83 1.41 5.13 -0.03
C LYS A 83 1.28 5.20 1.48
N VAL A 84 1.48 4.07 2.18
CA VAL A 84 1.56 4.03 3.63
C VAL A 84 2.96 3.66 4.08
N THR A 85 3.48 4.44 5.03
CA THR A 85 4.77 4.17 5.70
C THR A 85 4.52 3.79 7.14
N VAL A 86 5.06 2.65 7.56
CA VAL A 86 5.02 2.18 8.95
C VAL A 86 6.39 2.36 9.54
N THR A 87 6.53 3.17 10.59
CA THR A 87 7.80 3.43 11.26
C THR A 87 7.77 2.91 12.68
N ASN A 88 8.80 2.17 13.11
CA ASN A 88 8.96 1.77 14.50
C ASN A 88 9.72 2.85 15.26
N LEU A 89 9.00 3.68 16.01
CA LEU A 89 9.56 4.68 16.93
C LEU A 89 9.77 4.13 18.36
N GLY A 90 9.41 2.86 18.59
CA GLY A 90 9.63 2.18 19.86
C GLY A 90 11.07 1.71 20.07
N GLY A 91 11.37 1.25 21.28
CA GLY A 91 12.70 0.74 21.65
C GLY A 91 12.91 -0.76 21.39
N HIS A 92 11.90 -1.47 20.87
CA HIS A 92 11.94 -2.91 20.65
C HIS A 92 11.55 -3.24 19.21
N MET A 93 12.10 -4.33 18.71
CA MET A 93 11.72 -4.94 17.44
C MET A 93 10.25 -5.38 17.47
N VAL A 94 9.50 -5.11 16.40
CA VAL A 94 8.09 -5.49 16.26
C VAL A 94 7.94 -6.47 15.11
N PRO A 95 7.54 -7.74 15.36
CA PRO A 95 7.18 -8.68 14.32
C PRO A 95 5.73 -8.46 13.87
N LEU A 96 5.51 -8.47 12.56
CA LEU A 96 4.20 -8.53 11.93
C LEU A 96 4.09 -9.82 11.12
N ASP A 97 3.18 -10.71 11.53
CA ASP A 97 2.92 -11.97 10.85
C ASP A 97 1.67 -11.85 9.98
N PHE A 98 1.72 -12.39 8.77
CA PHE A 98 0.63 -12.35 7.81
C PHE A 98 0.27 -13.77 7.38
N PRO A 99 -1.03 -14.13 7.34
CA PRO A 99 -1.47 -15.47 6.92
C PRO A 99 -1.38 -15.68 5.40
N THR A 100 -1.42 -14.58 4.64
CA THR A 100 -1.37 -14.57 3.17
C THR A 100 -0.29 -13.60 2.70
N ASP A 101 -0.13 -13.43 1.41
CA ASP A 101 0.75 -12.39 0.84
C ASP A 101 0.11 -10.99 0.85
N GLN A 102 -1.17 -10.84 1.23
CA GLN A 102 -1.79 -9.54 1.48
C GLN A 102 -1.20 -8.89 2.74
N ARG A 103 -0.62 -7.71 2.60
CA ARG A 103 -0.04 -6.94 3.70
C ARG A 103 -0.96 -5.85 4.19
N ILE A 104 -1.56 -5.12 3.26
CA ILE A 104 -2.45 -3.99 3.53
C ILE A 104 -3.77 -4.15 2.79
N GLU A 105 -4.78 -3.45 3.27
CA GLU A 105 -6.02 -3.17 2.54
C GLU A 105 -6.12 -1.67 2.34
N VAL A 106 -6.57 -1.25 1.15
CA VAL A 106 -6.86 0.14 0.82
C VAL A 106 -8.33 0.27 0.45
N GLN A 107 -9.02 1.23 1.07
CA GLN A 107 -10.42 1.52 0.79
C GLN A 107 -10.62 3.01 0.50
N LEU A 108 -11.52 3.31 -0.43
CA LEU A 108 -12.04 4.66 -0.65
C LEU A 108 -13.45 4.76 -0.08
N LEU A 109 -13.67 5.73 0.80
CA LEU A 109 -14.96 5.97 1.45
C LEU A 109 -15.51 7.33 1.05
N ASN A 110 -16.84 7.43 0.99
CA ASN A 110 -17.52 8.71 0.82
C ASN A 110 -17.62 9.47 2.16
N SER A 111 -18.25 10.65 2.12
CA SER A 111 -18.44 11.51 3.31
C SER A 111 -19.35 10.90 4.39
N THR A 112 -20.10 9.85 4.07
CA THR A 112 -20.95 9.11 5.00
C THR A 112 -20.33 7.78 5.45
N GLU A 113 -19.01 7.62 5.28
CA GLU A 113 -18.23 6.43 5.67
C GLU A 113 -18.64 5.14 4.91
N VAL A 114 -19.33 5.25 3.79
CA VAL A 114 -19.64 4.10 2.93
C VAL A 114 -18.43 3.80 2.05
N VAL A 115 -18.00 2.55 2.04
CA VAL A 115 -16.92 2.06 1.18
C VAL A 115 -17.41 2.02 -0.26
N LEU A 116 -16.71 2.71 -1.16
CA LEU A 116 -16.99 2.77 -2.60
C LEU A 116 -16.13 1.79 -3.37
N THR A 117 -14.86 1.66 -2.98
CA THR A 117 -13.88 0.84 -3.68
C THR A 117 -12.96 0.19 -2.67
N LYS A 118 -12.64 -1.09 -2.88
CA LYS A 118 -11.59 -1.81 -2.14
C LYS A 118 -10.52 -2.27 -3.12
N TRP A 119 -9.27 -2.06 -2.74
CA TRP A 119 -8.15 -2.50 -3.56
C TRP A 119 -8.09 -4.02 -3.72
N SER A 120 -8.39 -4.76 -2.65
CA SER A 120 -8.37 -6.23 -2.64
C SER A 120 -9.39 -6.89 -3.58
N GLU A 121 -10.49 -6.21 -3.96
CA GLU A 121 -11.54 -6.78 -4.83
C GLU A 121 -11.02 -7.16 -6.22
N ASN A 122 -9.91 -6.57 -6.66
CA ASN A 122 -9.31 -6.85 -7.96
C ASN A 122 -7.98 -7.62 -7.86
N HIS A 123 -7.68 -8.21 -6.69
CA HIS A 123 -6.43 -8.93 -6.43
C HIS A 123 -6.69 -10.35 -5.92
N ALA A 124 -5.95 -11.29 -6.43
CA ALA A 124 -5.91 -12.65 -5.90
C ALA A 124 -4.68 -12.78 -5.00
N PHE A 125 -4.91 -13.16 -3.74
CA PHE A 125 -3.85 -13.36 -2.76
C PHE A 125 -3.54 -14.85 -2.62
N LYS A 126 -2.27 -15.14 -2.42
CA LYS A 126 -1.79 -16.51 -2.18
C LYS A 126 -1.81 -16.80 -0.67
N ASP A 127 -2.19 -18.00 -0.31
CA ASP A 127 -2.08 -18.52 1.06
C ASP A 127 -0.61 -18.83 1.39
N THR A 128 0.21 -17.80 1.32
CA THR A 128 1.64 -17.86 1.63
C THR A 128 1.90 -17.05 2.89
N PRO A 129 2.00 -17.70 4.07
CA PRO A 129 2.33 -17.00 5.30
C PRO A 129 3.70 -16.33 5.21
N GLY A 130 3.82 -15.19 5.86
CA GLY A 130 5.08 -14.46 5.93
C GLY A 130 5.16 -13.60 7.17
N SER A 131 6.37 -13.27 7.58
CA SER A 131 6.65 -12.40 8.71
C SER A 131 7.57 -11.26 8.27
N VAL A 132 7.31 -10.07 8.81
CA VAL A 132 8.14 -8.89 8.61
C VAL A 132 8.57 -8.38 9.97
N LEU A 133 9.86 -8.14 10.14
CA LEU A 133 10.45 -7.57 11.35
C LEU A 133 10.74 -6.10 11.13
N ILE A 134 10.30 -5.24 12.07
CA ILE A 134 10.60 -3.81 12.03
C ILE A 134 11.45 -3.46 13.24
N ASN A 135 12.73 -3.17 13.02
CA ASN A 135 13.66 -2.79 14.07
C ASN A 135 13.39 -1.36 14.57
N PRO A 136 13.87 -0.99 15.77
CA PRO A 136 13.79 0.39 16.24
C PRO A 136 14.40 1.38 15.25
N GLY A 137 13.63 2.41 14.88
CA GLY A 137 14.00 3.43 13.89
C GLY A 137 13.87 3.01 12.43
N GLU A 138 13.49 1.77 12.16
CA GLU A 138 13.24 1.25 10.81
C GLU A 138 11.83 1.60 10.33
N HIS A 139 11.65 1.68 9.01
CA HIS A 139 10.35 1.87 8.39
C HIS A 139 10.15 0.92 7.21
N LEU A 140 8.88 0.60 6.96
CA LEU A 140 8.39 -0.14 5.79
C LEU A 140 7.47 0.77 4.99
N GLU A 141 7.53 0.67 3.68
CA GLU A 141 6.67 1.40 2.75
C GLU A 141 5.87 0.42 1.91
N TYR A 142 4.56 0.65 1.83
CA TYR A 142 3.65 -0.04 0.93
C TYR A 142 3.00 1.01 0.02
N LYS A 143 2.93 0.67 -1.28
CA LYS A 143 2.42 1.57 -2.31
C LYS A 143 1.47 0.78 -3.20
N GLU A 144 0.23 1.26 -3.32
CA GLU A 144 -0.80 0.60 -4.11
C GLU A 144 -1.56 1.61 -4.98
N MET A 145 -2.09 1.12 -6.09
CA MET A 145 -2.91 1.90 -7.01
C MET A 145 -4.38 1.51 -6.86
N ILE A 146 -5.24 2.48 -6.58
CA ILE A 146 -6.69 2.25 -6.43
C ILE A 146 -7.48 3.06 -7.45
N ALA A 147 -8.50 2.42 -8.06
CA ALA A 147 -9.32 3.03 -9.12
C ALA A 147 -10.18 4.19 -8.58
N THR A 148 -10.34 5.25 -9.40
CA THR A 148 -11.14 6.44 -9.08
C THR A 148 -12.54 6.43 -9.71
N ARG A 149 -12.92 5.35 -10.43
CA ARG A 149 -14.16 5.27 -11.22
C ARG A 149 -15.45 5.55 -10.45
N ASP A 150 -15.46 5.24 -9.15
CA ASP A 150 -16.63 5.37 -8.28
C ASP A 150 -16.65 6.72 -7.53
N LEU A 151 -15.70 7.61 -7.84
CA LEU A 151 -15.62 8.95 -7.25
C LEU A 151 -16.37 9.96 -8.11
N ALA A 152 -17.04 10.92 -7.47
CA ALA A 152 -17.70 12.05 -8.11
C ALA A 152 -16.90 13.34 -7.95
N PRO A 153 -16.89 14.26 -8.94
CA PRO A 153 -16.16 15.52 -8.85
C PRO A 153 -16.72 16.46 -7.79
N GLY A 154 -15.87 17.33 -7.25
CA GLY A 154 -16.25 18.34 -6.27
C GLY A 154 -16.69 17.78 -4.92
N ARG A 155 -16.24 16.57 -4.58
CA ARG A 155 -16.58 15.89 -3.32
C ARG A 155 -15.35 15.58 -2.49
N VAL A 156 -15.58 15.41 -1.19
CA VAL A 156 -14.56 14.96 -0.24
C VAL A 156 -14.73 13.47 -0.03
N PHE A 157 -13.62 12.76 -0.13
CA PHE A 157 -13.49 11.32 0.12
C PHE A 157 -12.44 11.06 1.17
N THR A 158 -12.43 9.84 1.69
CA THR A 158 -11.43 9.36 2.64
C THR A 158 -10.73 8.14 2.04
N ALA A 159 -9.40 8.19 1.95
CA ALA A 159 -8.58 7.01 1.77
C ALA A 159 -8.31 6.41 3.15
N GLU A 160 -8.61 5.13 3.32
CA GLU A 160 -8.32 4.36 4.50
C GLU A 160 -7.36 3.24 4.15
N VAL A 161 -6.29 3.09 4.93
CA VAL A 161 -5.36 1.97 4.85
C VAL A 161 -5.30 1.28 6.20
N PHE A 162 -5.37 -0.04 6.18
CA PHE A 162 -5.21 -0.86 7.38
C PHE A 162 -4.54 -2.19 7.05
N PHE A 163 -4.04 -2.85 8.09
CA PHE A 163 -3.47 -4.18 8.00
C PHE A 163 -4.54 -5.20 8.38
N PRO A 164 -4.96 -6.13 7.48
CA PRO A 164 -6.10 -7.02 7.74
C PRO A 164 -5.96 -7.84 9.02
N LYS A 165 -4.74 -8.30 9.35
CA LYS A 165 -4.47 -9.03 10.60
C LYS A 165 -4.32 -8.13 11.82
N TYR A 166 -4.06 -6.84 11.62
CA TYR A 166 -3.84 -5.86 12.68
C TYR A 166 -4.74 -4.64 12.44
N PRO A 167 -6.07 -4.77 12.63
CA PRO A 167 -7.04 -3.72 12.29
C PRO A 167 -6.84 -2.42 13.08
N GLU A 168 -6.10 -2.48 14.20
CA GLU A 168 -5.65 -1.32 14.97
C GLU A 168 -4.56 -0.52 14.24
N LEU A 169 -3.78 -1.14 13.35
CA LEU A 169 -2.88 -0.45 12.42
C LEU A 169 -3.69 0.11 11.26
N ARG A 170 -4.34 1.22 11.49
CA ARG A 170 -5.26 1.89 10.56
C ARG A 170 -4.95 3.37 10.51
N ILE A 171 -4.99 3.94 9.30
CA ILE A 171 -4.81 5.37 9.08
C ILE A 171 -5.76 5.84 7.98
N ARG A 172 -6.22 7.09 8.08
CA ARG A 172 -7.14 7.73 7.16
C ARG A 172 -6.61 9.07 6.71
N GLN A 173 -6.84 9.41 5.45
CA GLN A 173 -6.55 10.72 4.88
C GLN A 173 -7.73 11.18 4.03
N LYS A 174 -8.22 12.39 4.30
CA LYS A 174 -9.23 13.03 3.44
C LYS A 174 -8.56 13.67 2.22
N PHE A 175 -9.23 13.60 1.10
CA PHE A 175 -8.84 14.26 -0.12
C PHE A 175 -10.07 14.78 -0.86
N MET A 176 -9.87 15.76 -1.74
CA MET A 176 -10.93 16.36 -2.55
C MET A 176 -10.70 16.03 -4.02
N THR A 177 -11.80 15.80 -4.73
CA THR A 177 -11.80 15.59 -6.17
C THR A 177 -12.19 16.87 -6.89
N GLU A 178 -11.58 17.07 -8.06
CA GLU A 178 -11.91 18.13 -9.01
C GLU A 178 -12.44 17.50 -10.31
N PRO A 179 -13.13 18.28 -11.15
CA PRO A 179 -13.57 17.85 -12.48
C PRO A 179 -12.46 17.35 -13.38
#